data_6cd73256f0e6734db75d610a1203fda8
#
_entry.id   6cd73256f0e6734db75d610a1203fda8
#
_cell.length_a   1.000
_cell.length_b   1.000
_cell.length_c   1.000
_cell.angle_alpha   90.00
_cell.angle_beta   90.00
_cell.angle_gamma   90.00
#
_symmetry.space_group_name_H-M   'P 1'
#
loop_
_entity.id
_entity.type
_entity.pdbx_description
1 polymer ?
#
loop_
_entity_poly.entity_id
_entity_poly.type
_entity_poly.pdbx_seq_one_letter_code
_entity_poly.pdbx_strand_id
1 'polypeptide(L)'
;LLELKGKANAEDGNYVLGHTIDEYKIYTLDYLVSMPALERAWEGKLESVYPCRIETSDEHPESYRFKRTGDIVPAYHIAKPRVLIPVFPGTNCEYDTAKAFEEAGAIAETIVIRNLSANDIENSVDAVASMIKESQIIMIPGGFSGGDEPEGSGKFITAFFRNPKIMDAVHNLLQNRDGLMLGICNG
;
A
#
# COMPACT_ATOMS: atom_id res chain seq x y z
N LEU A 1 20.72 -17.65 -4.47
CA LEU A 1 21.70 -16.88 -5.23
C LEU A 1 22.24 -15.78 -4.33
N LEU A 2 23.56 -15.70 -4.17
CA LEU A 2 24.22 -14.68 -3.36
C LEU A 2 25.26 -13.96 -4.20
N GLU A 3 25.31 -12.63 -4.13
CA GLU A 3 26.42 -11.82 -4.63
C GLU A 3 27.38 -11.57 -3.49
N LEU A 4 28.65 -11.93 -3.69
CA LEU A 4 29.70 -11.78 -2.67
C LEU A 4 30.74 -10.76 -3.13
N LYS A 5 31.13 -9.86 -2.25
CA LYS A 5 32.24 -8.95 -2.48
C LYS A 5 33.55 -9.68 -2.19
N GLY A 6 34.24 -10.12 -3.23
CA GLY A 6 35.50 -10.85 -3.12
C GLY A 6 35.42 -12.28 -3.67
N LYS A 7 36.46 -13.10 -3.39
CA LYS A 7 36.49 -14.49 -3.87
C LYS A 7 35.57 -15.38 -3.06
N ALA A 8 34.64 -16.08 -3.70
CA ALA A 8 33.87 -17.14 -3.08
C ALA A 8 34.78 -18.37 -2.86
N ASN A 9 34.76 -18.94 -1.65
CA ASN A 9 35.40 -20.22 -1.37
C ASN A 9 34.46 -21.36 -1.76
N ALA A 10 34.90 -22.22 -2.64
CA ALA A 10 34.15 -23.39 -3.11
C ALA A 10 34.05 -24.51 -2.04
N GLU A 11 34.65 -24.35 -0.87
CA GLU A 11 34.75 -25.39 0.16
C GLU A 11 33.43 -25.67 0.92
N ASP A 12 32.41 -24.79 0.80
CA ASP A 12 31.13 -24.92 1.52
C ASP A 12 29.98 -25.45 0.64
N GLY A 13 30.26 -26.20 -0.42
CA GLY A 13 29.23 -26.71 -1.34
C GLY A 13 28.60 -25.63 -2.24
N ASN A 14 29.23 -24.48 -2.33
CA ASN A 14 28.79 -23.38 -3.19
C ASN A 14 29.39 -23.50 -4.57
N TYR A 15 28.63 -23.19 -5.61
CA TYR A 15 29.10 -23.16 -7.01
C TYR A 15 29.19 -21.70 -7.45
N VAL A 16 30.33 -21.35 -8.04
CA VAL A 16 30.48 -20.03 -8.69
C VAL A 16 29.75 -20.07 -10.02
N LEU A 17 28.71 -19.30 -10.15
CA LEU A 17 27.90 -19.17 -11.37
C LEU A 17 28.49 -18.17 -12.35
N GLY A 18 29.20 -17.17 -11.86
CA GLY A 18 29.79 -16.12 -12.67
C GLY A 18 30.34 -14.98 -11.82
N HIS A 19 30.73 -13.93 -12.49
CA HIS A 19 31.22 -12.69 -11.90
C HIS A 19 30.43 -11.50 -12.42
N THR A 20 30.18 -10.51 -11.57
CA THR A 20 29.65 -9.23 -12.00
C THR A 20 30.69 -8.44 -12.78
N ILE A 21 30.25 -7.72 -13.78
CA ILE A 21 31.06 -6.85 -14.64
C ILE A 21 30.46 -5.47 -14.74
N ASP A 22 31.24 -4.47 -15.07
CA ASP A 22 30.75 -3.08 -15.21
C ASP A 22 30.02 -2.85 -16.55
N GLU A 23 30.16 -3.76 -17.51
CA GLU A 23 29.47 -3.67 -18.79
C GLU A 23 28.03 -4.20 -18.68
N TYR A 24 27.08 -3.51 -19.31
CA TYR A 24 25.67 -3.92 -19.33
C TYR A 24 25.43 -5.04 -20.36
N LYS A 25 26.04 -6.21 -20.09
CA LYS A 25 26.07 -7.39 -20.95
C LYS A 25 26.16 -8.65 -20.09
N ILE A 26 25.80 -9.79 -20.69
CA ILE A 26 26.04 -11.12 -20.14
C ILE A 26 27.02 -11.86 -21.07
N TYR A 27 28.14 -12.28 -20.52
CA TYR A 27 29.06 -13.15 -21.18
C TYR A 27 28.84 -14.60 -20.72
N THR A 28 28.70 -15.50 -21.64
CA THR A 28 28.81 -16.95 -21.42
C THR A 28 30.01 -17.49 -22.20
N LEU A 29 30.32 -18.77 -22.04
CA LEU A 29 31.42 -19.41 -22.81
C LEU A 29 31.23 -19.28 -24.31
N ASP A 30 29.97 -19.30 -24.77
CA ASP A 30 29.63 -19.38 -26.20
C ASP A 30 28.91 -18.14 -26.73
N TYR A 31 28.39 -17.27 -25.84
CA TYR A 31 27.49 -16.19 -26.22
C TYR A 31 27.80 -14.87 -25.52
N LEU A 32 27.62 -13.81 -26.26
CA LEU A 32 27.55 -12.44 -25.75
C LEU A 32 26.11 -11.96 -25.88
N VAL A 33 25.50 -11.63 -24.80
CA VAL A 33 24.12 -11.12 -24.78
C VAL A 33 24.09 -9.65 -24.34
N SER A 34 23.53 -8.82 -25.18
CA SER A 34 23.29 -7.42 -24.86
C SER A 34 22.06 -7.28 -23.94
N MET A 35 22.24 -6.72 -22.75
CA MET A 35 21.13 -6.47 -21.82
C MET A 35 20.04 -5.57 -22.43
N PRO A 36 20.36 -4.46 -23.13
CA PRO A 36 19.34 -3.67 -23.83
C PRO A 36 18.55 -4.44 -24.89
N ALA A 37 19.14 -5.47 -25.48
CA ALA A 37 18.43 -6.32 -26.44
C ALA A 37 17.47 -7.29 -25.73
N LEU A 38 17.88 -7.83 -24.58
CA LEU A 38 17.00 -8.66 -23.72
C LEU A 38 15.82 -7.86 -23.18
N GLU A 39 16.04 -6.66 -22.67
CA GLU A 39 15.01 -5.77 -22.19
C GLU A 39 13.97 -5.49 -23.28
N ARG A 40 14.42 -5.07 -24.46
CA ARG A 40 13.50 -4.86 -25.59
C ARG A 40 12.74 -6.10 -25.98
N ALA A 41 13.36 -7.27 -25.93
CA ALA A 41 12.71 -8.54 -26.27
C ALA A 41 11.67 -8.92 -25.21
N TRP A 42 11.93 -8.62 -23.94
CA TRP A 42 10.99 -8.87 -22.86
C TRP A 42 9.82 -7.87 -22.85
N GLU A 43 10.12 -6.58 -22.76
CA GLU A 43 9.12 -5.51 -22.71
C GLU A 43 8.27 -5.46 -23.98
N GLY A 44 8.88 -5.60 -25.14
CA GLY A 44 8.20 -5.50 -26.43
C GLY A 44 7.18 -6.61 -26.72
N LYS A 45 7.20 -7.70 -25.98
CA LYS A 45 6.32 -8.85 -26.26
C LYS A 45 4.83 -8.53 -26.09
N LEU A 46 4.49 -7.69 -25.14
CA LEU A 46 3.12 -7.26 -24.84
C LEU A 46 2.88 -5.78 -25.20
N GLU A 47 3.83 -5.10 -25.82
CA GLU A 47 3.78 -3.65 -26.09
C GLU A 47 2.53 -3.22 -26.85
N SER A 48 2.02 -4.07 -27.75
CA SER A 48 0.78 -3.79 -28.50
C SER A 48 -0.49 -3.84 -27.66
N VAL A 49 -0.46 -4.49 -26.50
CA VAL A 49 -1.61 -4.67 -25.60
C VAL A 49 -1.46 -3.84 -24.33
N TYR A 50 -0.24 -3.83 -23.79
CA TYR A 50 0.14 -3.09 -22.58
C TYR A 50 1.43 -2.31 -22.86
N PRO A 51 1.34 -1.12 -23.46
CA PRO A 51 2.52 -0.33 -23.78
C PRO A 51 3.27 0.08 -22.50
N CYS A 52 4.57 -0.14 -22.47
CA CYS A 52 5.45 0.26 -21.36
C CYS A 52 5.58 1.77 -21.26
N ARG A 53 5.32 2.48 -22.33
CA ARG A 53 5.34 3.96 -22.37
C ARG A 53 4.05 4.47 -22.95
N ILE A 54 3.37 5.29 -22.18
CA ILE A 54 2.22 6.05 -22.65
C ILE A 54 2.77 7.39 -23.15
N GLU A 55 2.29 7.89 -24.28
CA GLU A 55 2.55 9.25 -24.69
C GLU A 55 2.02 10.18 -23.59
N THR A 56 2.94 10.75 -22.84
CA THR A 56 2.60 11.75 -21.84
C THR A 56 2.39 13.07 -22.52
N SER A 57 1.32 13.79 -22.16
CA SER A 57 1.22 15.21 -22.47
C SER A 57 2.45 15.95 -21.89
N ASP A 58 2.92 17.01 -22.53
CA ASP A 58 4.02 17.86 -22.03
C ASP A 58 3.67 18.55 -20.69
N GLU A 59 2.52 18.29 -20.13
CA GLU A 59 2.09 18.79 -18.83
C GLU A 59 2.80 17.99 -17.73
N HIS A 60 3.82 18.60 -17.13
CA HIS A 60 4.43 18.08 -15.92
C HIS A 60 3.45 18.27 -14.75
N PRO A 61 3.10 17.19 -14.03
CA PRO A 61 2.26 17.31 -12.85
C PRO A 61 2.93 18.20 -11.81
N GLU A 62 2.15 19.10 -11.22
CA GLU A 62 2.67 19.96 -10.15
C GLU A 62 3.17 19.11 -8.99
N SER A 63 4.40 19.43 -8.53
CA SER A 63 4.96 18.79 -7.34
C SER A 63 4.48 19.49 -6.09
N TYR A 64 3.59 18.85 -5.36
CA TYR A 64 3.16 19.32 -4.05
C TYR A 64 4.15 18.88 -2.99
N ARG A 65 4.68 19.83 -2.23
CA ARG A 65 5.52 19.56 -1.07
C ARG A 65 4.91 20.25 0.14
N PHE A 66 4.64 19.46 1.17
CA PHE A 66 4.24 20.03 2.45
C PHE A 66 5.38 20.91 2.99
N LYS A 67 5.06 22.18 3.23
CA LYS A 67 5.96 23.12 3.91
C LYS A 67 5.38 23.37 5.29
N ARG A 68 6.09 22.93 6.31
CA ARG A 68 5.71 23.25 7.68
C ARG A 68 5.78 24.76 7.90
N THR A 69 4.64 25.38 8.15
CA THR A 69 4.53 26.84 8.34
C THR A 69 4.50 27.27 9.81
N GLY A 70 4.69 26.33 10.73
CA GLY A 70 4.69 26.56 12.17
C GLY A 70 4.69 25.27 12.95
N ASP A 71 4.63 25.37 14.27
CA ASP A 71 4.43 24.21 15.13
C ASP A 71 2.96 23.84 15.13
N ILE A 72 2.68 22.61 14.65
CA ILE A 72 1.34 22.03 14.73
C ILE A 72 1.14 21.58 16.17
N VAL A 73 0.31 22.30 16.91
CA VAL A 73 -0.09 21.91 18.26
C VAL A 73 -1.41 21.15 18.12
N PRO A 74 -1.47 19.87 18.50
CA PRO A 74 -2.71 19.11 18.45
C PRO A 74 -3.74 19.72 19.41
N ALA A 75 -5.01 19.75 18.97
CA ALA A 75 -6.12 20.27 19.79
C ALA A 75 -6.36 19.37 21.01
N TYR A 76 -6.04 18.10 20.91
CA TYR A 76 -6.19 17.11 21.98
C TYR A 76 -4.89 16.37 22.24
N HIS A 77 -4.52 16.24 23.52
CA HIS A 77 -3.37 15.45 23.95
C HIS A 77 -3.85 14.08 24.41
N ILE A 78 -3.64 13.06 23.55
CA ILE A 78 -4.00 11.68 23.82
C ILE A 78 -2.74 10.85 23.97
N ALA A 79 -2.55 10.26 25.15
CA ALA A 79 -1.34 9.53 25.49
C ALA A 79 -1.13 8.28 24.64
N LYS A 80 -2.21 7.59 24.29
CA LYS A 80 -2.21 6.40 23.41
C LYS A 80 -3.39 6.51 22.44
N PRO A 81 -3.16 7.04 21.23
CA PRO A 81 -4.23 7.15 20.24
C PRO A 81 -4.70 5.75 19.80
N ARG A 82 -6.01 5.60 19.62
CA ARG A 82 -6.61 4.39 19.07
C ARG A 82 -6.70 4.51 17.55
N VAL A 83 -6.25 3.48 16.87
CA VAL A 83 -6.24 3.37 15.41
C VAL A 83 -7.20 2.27 15.00
N LEU A 84 -8.25 2.64 14.29
CA LEU A 84 -9.18 1.69 13.69
C LEU A 84 -8.66 1.25 12.33
N ILE A 85 -8.54 -0.05 12.15
CA ILE A 85 -8.08 -0.68 10.90
C ILE A 85 -9.21 -1.58 10.37
N PRO A 86 -10.06 -1.09 9.46
CA PRO A 86 -11.07 -1.92 8.82
C PRO A 86 -10.43 -2.86 7.81
N VAL A 87 -10.75 -4.14 7.92
CA VAL A 87 -10.24 -5.22 7.07
C VAL A 87 -11.33 -5.63 6.09
N PHE A 88 -11.19 -5.24 4.85
CA PHE A 88 -12.11 -5.55 3.77
C PHE A 88 -11.74 -6.88 3.09
N PRO A 89 -12.68 -7.53 2.39
CA PRO A 89 -12.34 -8.68 1.54
C PRO A 89 -11.22 -8.32 0.56
N GLY A 90 -10.08 -9.04 0.63
CA GLY A 90 -8.90 -8.77 -0.17
C GLY A 90 -7.85 -7.84 0.48
N THR A 91 -8.11 -7.28 1.66
CA THR A 91 -7.06 -6.64 2.46
C THR A 91 -6.04 -7.68 2.91
N ASN A 92 -4.75 -7.36 2.87
CA ASN A 92 -3.68 -8.27 3.25
C ASN A 92 -2.49 -7.63 3.97
N CYS A 93 -2.58 -6.36 4.32
CA CYS A 93 -1.53 -5.62 5.03
C CYS A 93 -1.96 -5.17 6.44
N GLU A 94 -3.04 -5.72 7.00
CA GLU A 94 -3.61 -5.30 8.28
C GLU A 94 -2.68 -5.59 9.47
N TYR A 95 -1.98 -6.72 9.46
CA TYR A 95 -1.06 -7.08 10.55
C TYR A 95 0.18 -6.20 10.58
N ASP A 96 0.81 -5.95 9.43
CA ASP A 96 1.98 -5.06 9.34
C ASP A 96 1.59 -3.62 9.70
N THR A 97 0.40 -3.21 9.27
CA THR A 97 -0.16 -1.90 9.60
C THR A 97 -0.39 -1.77 11.11
N ALA A 98 -1.06 -2.75 11.73
CA ALA A 98 -1.29 -2.73 13.17
C ALA A 98 0.02 -2.66 13.95
N LYS A 99 0.98 -3.51 13.59
CA LYS A 99 2.31 -3.54 14.20
C LYS A 99 3.03 -2.18 14.11
N ALA A 100 2.99 -1.53 12.96
CA ALA A 100 3.63 -0.22 12.78
C ALA A 100 3.05 0.85 13.72
N PHE A 101 1.72 0.87 13.91
CA PHE A 101 1.07 1.78 14.84
C PHE A 101 1.34 1.44 16.30
N GLU A 102 1.39 0.16 16.66
CA GLU A 102 1.72 -0.29 18.01
C GLU A 102 3.18 0.04 18.38
N GLU A 103 4.12 -0.15 17.46
CA GLU A 103 5.52 0.25 17.62
C GLU A 103 5.67 1.77 17.79
N ALA A 104 4.78 2.56 17.20
CA ALA A 104 4.69 4.00 17.40
C ALA A 104 3.98 4.40 18.71
N GLY A 105 3.49 3.44 19.51
CA GLY A 105 2.87 3.67 20.82
C GLY A 105 1.34 3.83 20.79
N ALA A 106 0.68 3.58 19.65
CA ALA A 106 -0.76 3.59 19.54
C ALA A 106 -1.40 2.27 20.00
N ILE A 107 -2.73 2.25 20.06
CA ILE A 107 -3.55 1.03 20.24
C ILE A 107 -4.20 0.75 18.89
N ALA A 108 -3.77 -0.32 18.20
CA ALA A 108 -4.35 -0.72 16.93
C ALA A 108 -5.49 -1.72 17.13
N GLU A 109 -6.62 -1.46 16.49
CA GLU A 109 -7.80 -2.32 16.54
C GLU A 109 -8.26 -2.65 15.12
N THR A 110 -8.24 -3.94 14.79
CA THR A 110 -8.71 -4.45 13.50
C THR A 110 -10.16 -4.90 13.61
N ILE A 111 -10.95 -4.62 12.57
CA ILE A 111 -12.32 -5.13 12.41
C ILE A 111 -12.53 -5.69 11.02
N VAL A 112 -12.97 -6.95 10.94
CA VAL A 112 -13.28 -7.59 9.66
C VAL A 112 -14.66 -7.15 9.16
N ILE A 113 -14.69 -6.60 7.96
CA ILE A 113 -15.93 -6.22 7.29
C ILE A 113 -16.57 -7.47 6.67
N ARG A 114 -17.71 -7.87 7.19
CA ARG A 114 -18.46 -9.02 6.70
C ARG A 114 -19.38 -8.58 5.57
N ASN A 115 -19.42 -9.38 4.49
CA ASN A 115 -20.20 -9.09 3.29
C ASN A 115 -20.97 -10.29 2.72
N LEU A 116 -21.15 -11.36 3.50
CA LEU A 116 -21.85 -12.57 3.04
C LEU A 116 -23.36 -12.37 2.95
N SER A 117 -23.91 -11.46 3.72
CA SER A 117 -25.33 -11.11 3.70
C SER A 117 -25.54 -9.61 3.90
N ALA A 118 -26.73 -9.11 3.55
CA ALA A 118 -27.08 -7.72 3.81
C ALA A 118 -27.01 -7.36 5.31
N ASN A 119 -27.42 -8.29 6.19
CA ASN A 119 -27.35 -8.12 7.63
C ASN A 119 -25.88 -8.05 8.14
N ASP A 120 -24.98 -8.81 7.53
CA ASP A 120 -23.55 -8.73 7.88
C ASP A 120 -22.96 -7.36 7.53
N ILE A 121 -23.36 -6.80 6.39
CA ILE A 121 -22.92 -5.46 5.98
C ILE A 121 -23.46 -4.42 6.96
N GLU A 122 -24.74 -4.49 7.30
CA GLU A 122 -25.36 -3.55 8.25
C GLU A 122 -24.70 -3.61 9.63
N ASN A 123 -24.48 -4.82 10.16
CA ASN A 123 -23.77 -5.03 11.41
C ASN A 123 -22.32 -4.50 11.35
N SER A 124 -21.63 -4.70 10.23
CA SER A 124 -20.27 -4.16 10.05
C SER A 124 -20.27 -2.64 10.01
N VAL A 125 -21.25 -2.02 9.35
CA VAL A 125 -21.43 -0.56 9.32
C VAL A 125 -21.66 -0.01 10.74
N ASP A 126 -22.53 -0.61 11.51
CA ASP A 126 -22.85 -0.15 12.86
C ASP A 126 -21.65 -0.29 13.81
N ALA A 127 -20.94 -1.42 13.71
CA ALA A 127 -19.74 -1.65 14.48
C ALA A 127 -18.61 -0.66 14.14
N VAL A 128 -18.34 -0.44 12.85
CA VAL A 128 -17.32 0.51 12.40
C VAL A 128 -17.69 1.93 12.79
N ALA A 129 -18.94 2.36 12.61
CA ALA A 129 -19.39 3.69 13.00
C ALA A 129 -19.23 3.92 14.50
N SER A 130 -19.47 2.89 15.32
CA SER A 130 -19.25 2.95 16.77
C SER A 130 -17.76 3.06 17.11
N MET A 131 -16.90 2.22 16.48
CA MET A 131 -15.46 2.23 16.73
C MET A 131 -14.81 3.55 16.28
N ILE A 132 -15.26 4.18 15.18
CA ILE A 132 -14.77 5.49 14.75
C ILE A 132 -14.97 6.54 15.84
N LYS A 133 -16.09 6.51 16.59
CA LYS A 133 -16.34 7.47 17.66
C LYS A 133 -15.31 7.38 18.79
N GLU A 134 -14.71 6.23 18.99
CA GLU A 134 -13.72 5.99 20.04
C GLU A 134 -12.27 6.11 19.53
N SER A 135 -12.07 6.12 18.21
CA SER A 135 -10.76 6.18 17.59
C SER A 135 -10.31 7.61 17.30
N GLN A 136 -9.01 7.82 17.18
CA GLN A 136 -8.39 9.07 16.76
C GLN A 136 -7.87 8.98 15.32
N ILE A 137 -7.61 7.78 14.86
CA ILE A 137 -7.07 7.53 13.52
C ILE A 137 -7.89 6.42 12.86
N ILE A 138 -8.21 6.61 11.58
CA ILE A 138 -8.68 5.53 10.70
C ILE A 138 -7.55 5.23 9.74
N MET A 139 -7.14 3.97 9.67
CA MET A 139 -6.11 3.51 8.75
C MET A 139 -6.69 2.41 7.84
N ILE A 140 -6.73 2.67 6.54
CA ILE A 140 -7.21 1.72 5.54
C ILE A 140 -5.98 1.09 4.87
N PRO A 141 -5.69 -0.20 5.15
CA PRO A 141 -4.50 -0.85 4.65
C PRO A 141 -4.62 -1.24 3.17
N GLY A 142 -3.50 -1.63 2.61
CA GLY A 142 -3.40 -2.11 1.24
C GLY A 142 -3.96 -3.51 1.03
N GLY A 143 -4.08 -3.88 -0.23
CA GLY A 143 -4.60 -5.17 -0.69
C GLY A 143 -5.18 -5.06 -2.09
N PHE A 144 -6.07 -6.00 -2.43
CA PHE A 144 -6.75 -6.07 -3.72
C PHE A 144 -8.24 -6.37 -3.53
N SER A 145 -8.95 -5.49 -2.81
CA SER A 145 -10.39 -5.67 -2.57
C SER A 145 -11.19 -5.53 -3.88
N GLY A 146 -11.82 -6.63 -4.30
CA GLY A 146 -12.59 -6.68 -5.54
C GLY A 146 -11.76 -7.00 -6.79
N GLY A 147 -10.46 -7.28 -6.65
CA GLY A 147 -9.55 -7.60 -7.75
C GLY A 147 -8.94 -6.37 -8.42
N ASP A 148 -8.05 -6.62 -9.35
CA ASP A 148 -7.30 -5.59 -10.06
C ASP A 148 -8.05 -5.23 -11.35
N GLU A 149 -9.08 -4.41 -11.23
CA GLU A 149 -9.90 -3.97 -12.35
C GLU A 149 -9.39 -2.64 -12.93
N PRO A 150 -9.71 -2.29 -14.20
CA PRO A 150 -9.24 -1.07 -14.85
C PRO A 150 -9.56 0.22 -14.08
N GLU A 151 -10.66 0.23 -13.32
CA GLU A 151 -11.09 1.40 -12.54
C GLU A 151 -10.58 1.37 -11.08
N GLY A 152 -9.69 0.43 -10.76
CA GLY A 152 -9.09 0.27 -9.44
C GLY A 152 -9.85 -0.67 -8.50
N SER A 153 -9.14 -1.21 -7.52
CA SER A 153 -9.64 -2.20 -6.57
C SER A 153 -10.37 -1.61 -5.36
N GLY A 154 -10.44 -0.28 -5.23
CA GLY A 154 -11.03 0.41 -4.09
C GLY A 154 -12.56 0.55 -4.09
N LYS A 155 -13.28 0.02 -5.09
CA LYS A 155 -14.73 0.23 -5.24
C LYS A 155 -15.54 -0.18 -4.01
N PHE A 156 -15.25 -1.35 -3.44
CA PHE A 156 -15.98 -1.83 -2.27
C PHE A 156 -15.72 -0.97 -1.03
N ILE A 157 -14.48 -0.57 -0.81
CA ILE A 157 -14.09 0.34 0.27
C ILE A 157 -14.81 1.68 0.09
N THR A 158 -14.77 2.24 -1.12
CA THR A 158 -15.47 3.50 -1.44
C THR A 158 -16.97 3.40 -1.21
N ALA A 159 -17.60 2.31 -1.64
CA ALA A 159 -19.03 2.08 -1.44
C ALA A 159 -19.38 1.99 0.05
N PHE A 160 -18.57 1.30 0.86
CA PHE A 160 -18.74 1.19 2.29
C PHE A 160 -18.64 2.55 3.00
N PHE A 161 -17.64 3.36 2.65
CA PHE A 161 -17.46 4.69 3.22
C PHE A 161 -18.49 5.73 2.75
N ARG A 162 -19.26 5.43 1.70
CA ARG A 162 -20.44 6.24 1.28
C ARG A 162 -21.70 5.97 2.10
N ASN A 163 -21.70 4.97 2.99
CA ASN A 163 -22.80 4.76 3.89
C ASN A 163 -22.97 5.99 4.80
N PRO A 164 -24.19 6.56 4.95
CA PRO A 164 -24.41 7.78 5.74
C PRO A 164 -23.88 7.70 7.16
N LYS A 165 -24.08 6.57 7.87
CA LYS A 165 -23.60 6.39 9.25
C LYS A 165 -22.08 6.48 9.34
N ILE A 166 -21.37 5.90 8.35
CA ILE A 166 -19.90 5.96 8.28
C ILE A 166 -19.44 7.37 7.92
N MET A 167 -20.05 7.98 6.90
CA MET A 167 -19.74 9.36 6.50
C MET A 167 -19.87 10.34 7.67
N ASP A 168 -20.96 10.28 8.41
CA ASP A 168 -21.19 11.15 9.57
C ASP A 168 -20.12 10.92 10.65
N ALA A 169 -19.76 9.66 10.93
CA ALA A 169 -18.75 9.33 11.91
C ALA A 169 -17.36 9.84 11.49
N VAL A 170 -16.99 9.66 10.20
CA VAL A 170 -15.73 10.14 9.61
C VAL A 170 -15.68 11.67 9.60
N HIS A 171 -16.74 12.35 9.17
CA HIS A 171 -16.80 13.81 9.21
C HIS A 171 -16.65 14.33 10.64
N ASN A 172 -17.31 13.70 11.60
CA ASN A 172 -17.15 14.09 13.01
C ASN A 172 -15.71 13.90 13.48
N LEU A 173 -15.08 12.77 13.13
CA LEU A 173 -13.66 12.51 13.47
C LEU A 173 -12.74 13.60 12.90
N LEU A 174 -12.87 13.90 11.61
CA LEU A 174 -11.94 14.79 10.90
C LEU A 174 -12.22 16.29 11.19
N GLN A 175 -13.49 16.69 11.31
CA GLN A 175 -13.89 18.11 11.42
C GLN A 175 -13.98 18.59 12.87
N ASN A 176 -14.40 17.73 13.79
CA ASN A 176 -14.72 18.15 15.15
C ASN A 176 -13.78 17.59 16.21
N ARG A 177 -13.06 16.52 15.92
CA ARG A 177 -12.24 15.80 16.90
C ARG A 177 -10.75 15.82 16.58
N ASP A 178 -10.33 16.60 15.59
CA ASP A 178 -8.92 16.70 15.13
C ASP A 178 -8.28 15.33 14.83
N GLY A 179 -9.10 14.41 14.31
CA GLY A 179 -8.67 13.06 13.98
C GLY A 179 -8.02 12.97 12.61
N LEU A 180 -7.46 11.81 12.33
CA LEU A 180 -6.72 11.54 11.09
C LEU A 180 -7.32 10.36 10.34
N MET A 181 -7.17 10.39 9.02
CA MET A 181 -7.49 9.27 8.15
C MET A 181 -6.36 9.08 7.13
N LEU A 182 -5.90 7.84 6.99
CA LEU A 182 -4.84 7.46 6.06
C LEU A 182 -5.28 6.23 5.28
N GLY A 183 -5.08 6.26 3.98
CA GLY A 183 -5.21 5.11 3.09
C GLY A 183 -3.90 4.82 2.38
N ILE A 184 -3.56 3.55 2.20
CA ILE A 184 -2.36 3.13 1.50
C ILE A 184 -2.74 2.17 0.38
N CYS A 185 -2.26 2.41 -0.85
CA CYS A 185 -2.45 1.57 -2.03
C CYS A 185 -3.94 1.34 -2.33
N ASN A 186 -4.48 0.16 -2.03
CA ASN A 186 -5.90 -0.17 -2.16
C ASN A 186 -6.82 0.65 -1.21
N GLY A 187 -6.31 1.01 -0.06
CA GLY A 187 -6.96 1.93 0.88
C GLY A 187 -6.83 3.39 0.45
#